data_ef6ea9d82511436ce07be58afaed38a6
#
_entry.id   ef6ea9d82511436ce07be58afaed38a6
#
_cell.length_a   1.000
_cell.length_b   1.000
_cell.length_c   1.000
_cell.angle_alpha   90.00
_cell.angle_beta   90.00
_cell.angle_gamma   90.00
#
_symmetry.space_group_name_H-M   'P 1'
#
loop_
_entity.id
_entity.type
_entity.pdbx_description
1 polymer ?
#
loop_
_entity_poly.entity_id
_entity_poly.type
_entity_poly.pdbx_seq_one_letter_code
_entity_poly.pdbx_strand_id
1 'polypeptide(L)'
;AAEIADGWLPLYYSPYRQEVYADQIKDAKEGFEVCPTVMVNINDDLEAALYPVKAMLGFYIGGMGSAKRNFHKELMARMGFPEEAEQIQALFFDGKRDEAIAAVPDAFADEIALCGPRDRVKEKIKDWENSPVTSLLVNGDENFLRDLAEMVL
;
A
#
# COMPACT_ATOMS: atom_id res chain seq x y z
N ALA A 1 7.33 2.12 -17.56
CA ALA A 1 6.81 3.48 -17.39
C ALA A 1 7.92 4.51 -17.56
N ALA A 2 9.05 4.36 -16.89
CA ALA A 2 10.14 5.35 -16.88
C ALA A 2 10.60 5.82 -18.27
N GLU A 3 10.61 4.95 -19.26
CA GLU A 3 11.07 5.26 -20.63
C GLU A 3 10.04 6.04 -21.49
N ILE A 4 8.74 5.83 -21.26
CA ILE A 4 7.71 6.28 -22.22
C ILE A 4 6.56 7.08 -21.60
N ALA A 5 6.43 7.05 -20.26
CA ALA A 5 5.34 7.73 -19.55
C ALA A 5 5.82 9.01 -18.86
N ASP A 6 4.87 9.85 -18.47
CA ASP A 6 5.15 11.04 -17.65
C ASP A 6 5.16 10.75 -16.15
N GLY A 7 4.67 9.56 -15.77
CA GLY A 7 4.62 9.13 -14.38
C GLY A 7 4.22 7.67 -14.23
N TRP A 8 4.13 7.24 -12.98
CA TRP A 8 3.86 5.87 -12.58
C TRP A 8 2.88 5.83 -11.39
N LEU A 9 1.93 4.90 -11.45
CA LEU A 9 0.97 4.62 -10.39
C LEU A 9 1.31 3.26 -9.75
N PRO A 10 2.24 3.22 -8.79
CA PRO A 10 2.59 1.97 -8.12
C PRO A 10 1.47 1.45 -7.21
N LEU A 11 1.37 0.12 -7.12
CA LEU A 11 0.56 -0.55 -6.12
C LEU A 11 1.42 -0.85 -4.87
N TYR A 12 0.80 -0.78 -3.70
CA TYR A 12 1.43 -1.09 -2.40
C TYR A 12 2.78 -0.42 -2.21
N TYR A 13 2.88 0.84 -2.62
CA TYR A 13 4.10 1.60 -2.44
C TYR A 13 4.34 1.85 -0.95
N SER A 14 5.58 1.59 -0.51
CA SER A 14 6.03 1.92 0.84
C SER A 14 7.10 3.01 0.78
N PRO A 15 6.96 4.12 1.49
CA PRO A 15 7.98 5.15 1.56
C PRO A 15 9.25 4.66 2.27
N TYR A 16 9.17 3.55 2.99
CA TYR A 16 10.28 2.96 3.75
C TYR A 16 11.12 1.95 2.95
N ARG A 17 10.65 1.53 1.75
CA ARG A 17 11.28 0.47 0.94
C ARG A 17 11.52 0.90 -0.49
N GLN A 18 12.13 2.07 -0.65
CA GLN A 18 12.37 2.67 -1.98
C GLN A 18 13.24 1.77 -2.88
N GLU A 19 14.16 1.00 -2.31
CA GLU A 19 15.03 0.07 -3.01
C GLU A 19 14.27 -1.00 -3.79
N VAL A 20 13.07 -1.40 -3.32
CA VAL A 20 12.22 -2.40 -4.01
C VAL A 20 11.77 -1.90 -5.39
N TYR A 21 11.69 -0.60 -5.57
CA TYR A 21 11.19 0.07 -6.78
C TYR A 21 12.28 0.78 -7.59
N ALA A 22 13.51 0.86 -7.07
CA ALA A 22 14.58 1.65 -7.67
C ALA A 22 14.82 1.30 -9.15
N ASP A 23 14.84 0.02 -9.50
CA ASP A 23 15.05 -0.42 -10.88
C ASP A 23 13.93 -0.02 -11.84
N GLN A 24 12.70 0.20 -11.34
CA GLN A 24 11.56 0.61 -12.17
C GLN A 24 11.61 2.07 -12.59
N ILE A 25 12.30 2.91 -11.82
CA ILE A 25 12.33 4.37 -12.02
C ILE A 25 13.73 4.97 -12.23
N LYS A 26 14.78 4.14 -12.26
CA LYS A 26 16.19 4.61 -12.38
C LYS A 26 16.46 5.45 -13.65
N ASP A 27 15.74 5.14 -14.73
CA ASP A 27 15.89 5.82 -16.03
C ASP A 27 14.76 6.83 -16.29
N ALA A 28 14.04 7.23 -15.23
CA ALA A 28 12.95 8.19 -15.34
C ALA A 28 13.48 9.58 -15.70
N LYS A 29 12.76 10.25 -16.60
CA LYS A 29 13.08 11.63 -17.00
C LYS A 29 12.86 12.62 -15.85
N GLU A 30 13.47 13.79 -15.97
CA GLU A 30 13.17 14.91 -15.06
C GLU A 30 11.67 15.24 -15.08
N GLY A 31 11.09 15.47 -13.90
CA GLY A 31 9.66 15.71 -13.73
C GLY A 31 8.78 14.47 -13.81
N PHE A 32 9.36 13.26 -13.77
CA PHE A 32 8.59 12.02 -13.72
C PHE A 32 7.79 11.93 -12.42
N GLU A 33 6.48 11.70 -12.53
CA GLU A 33 5.60 11.64 -11.37
C GLU A 33 5.50 10.23 -10.79
N VAL A 34 5.51 10.12 -9.46
CA VAL A 34 5.24 8.88 -8.71
C VAL A 34 3.99 9.09 -7.88
N CYS A 35 2.88 8.47 -8.29
CA CYS A 35 1.54 8.72 -7.77
C CYS A 35 0.89 7.43 -7.24
N PRO A 36 1.29 6.90 -6.08
CA PRO A 36 0.67 5.71 -5.50
C PRO A 36 -0.78 5.97 -5.07
N THR A 37 -1.62 4.94 -5.22
CA THR A 37 -2.92 4.91 -4.55
C THR A 37 -2.72 4.48 -3.11
N VAL A 38 -3.16 5.30 -2.17
CA VAL A 38 -3.01 5.07 -0.73
C VAL A 38 -4.37 5.00 -0.06
N MET A 39 -4.59 3.93 0.70
CA MET A 39 -5.76 3.86 1.57
C MET A 39 -5.51 4.71 2.82
N VAL A 40 -6.46 5.59 3.10
CA VAL A 40 -6.44 6.41 4.31
C VAL A 40 -7.66 6.05 5.16
N ASN A 41 -7.44 5.74 6.43
CA ASN A 41 -8.51 5.43 7.37
C ASN A 41 -8.21 6.04 8.73
N ILE A 42 -8.89 7.14 9.05
CA ILE A 42 -8.74 7.85 10.30
C ILE A 42 -9.67 7.20 11.33
N ASN A 43 -9.09 6.53 12.31
CA ASN A 43 -9.79 5.85 13.40
C ASN A 43 -8.89 5.77 14.63
N ASP A 44 -9.43 6.03 15.81
CA ASP A 44 -8.66 5.95 17.07
C ASP A 44 -8.25 4.51 17.41
N ASP A 45 -8.99 3.53 16.92
CA ASP A 45 -8.63 2.11 16.99
C ASP A 45 -7.80 1.74 15.75
N LEU A 46 -6.50 1.51 15.94
CA LEU A 46 -5.58 1.18 14.86
C LEU A 46 -5.88 -0.17 14.20
N GLU A 47 -6.32 -1.17 14.95
CA GLU A 47 -6.68 -2.48 14.40
C GLU A 47 -7.89 -2.34 13.46
N ALA A 48 -8.91 -1.62 13.91
CA ALA A 48 -10.08 -1.30 13.08
C ALA A 48 -9.71 -0.44 11.85
N ALA A 49 -8.73 0.46 11.98
CA ALA A 49 -8.23 1.26 10.87
C ALA A 49 -7.51 0.43 9.81
N LEU A 50 -6.72 -0.56 10.22
CA LEU A 50 -5.93 -1.43 9.33
C LEU A 50 -6.78 -2.54 8.67
N TYR A 51 -7.89 -2.93 9.28
CA TYR A 51 -8.68 -4.06 8.79
C TYR A 51 -9.11 -3.95 7.31
N PRO A 52 -9.62 -2.82 6.80
CA PRO A 52 -9.94 -2.69 5.37
C PRO A 52 -8.74 -2.85 4.45
N VAL A 53 -7.56 -2.39 4.88
CA VAL A 53 -6.29 -2.57 4.15
C VAL A 53 -5.92 -4.04 4.11
N LYS A 54 -5.97 -4.73 5.25
CA LYS A 54 -5.71 -6.18 5.35
C LYS A 54 -6.70 -6.99 4.51
N ALA A 55 -7.98 -6.62 4.50
CA ALA A 55 -9.00 -7.29 3.69
C ALA A 55 -8.72 -7.15 2.19
N MET A 56 -8.36 -5.96 1.73
CA MET A 56 -7.92 -5.72 0.36
C MET A 56 -6.67 -6.55 0.03
N LEU A 57 -5.64 -6.52 0.87
CA LEU A 57 -4.41 -7.25 0.67
C LEU A 57 -4.63 -8.77 0.63
N GLY A 58 -5.42 -9.30 1.56
CA GLY A 58 -5.78 -10.72 1.60
C GLY A 58 -6.46 -11.18 0.31
N PHE A 59 -7.33 -10.35 -0.26
CA PHE A 59 -7.96 -10.62 -1.54
C PHE A 59 -6.99 -10.56 -2.73
N TYR A 60 -6.18 -9.51 -2.83
CA TYR A 60 -5.27 -9.34 -3.97
C TYR A 60 -4.10 -10.34 -3.94
N ILE A 61 -3.47 -10.52 -2.78
CA ILE A 61 -2.35 -11.45 -2.60
C ILE A 61 -2.83 -12.90 -2.69
N GLY A 62 -4.02 -13.18 -2.11
CA GLY A 62 -4.60 -14.51 -2.14
C GLY A 62 -5.24 -14.88 -3.49
N GLY A 63 -6.04 -13.99 -4.09
CA GLY A 63 -6.97 -14.33 -5.15
C GLY A 63 -6.74 -13.70 -6.53
N MET A 64 -5.98 -12.61 -6.64
CA MET A 64 -5.80 -11.87 -7.90
C MET A 64 -4.64 -12.39 -8.73
N GLY A 65 -4.63 -13.68 -9.00
CA GLY A 65 -3.61 -14.34 -9.80
C GLY A 65 -3.76 -15.85 -9.80
N SER A 66 -2.87 -16.53 -10.48
CA SER A 66 -2.78 -17.99 -10.40
C SER A 66 -1.83 -18.41 -9.27
N ALA A 67 -1.89 -19.70 -8.87
CA ALA A 67 -0.95 -20.27 -7.91
C ALA A 67 0.52 -20.09 -8.32
N LYS A 68 0.78 -20.01 -9.65
CA LYS A 68 2.13 -19.90 -10.20
C LYS A 68 2.58 -18.46 -10.46
N ARG A 69 1.66 -17.52 -10.56
CA ARG A 69 1.97 -16.13 -10.92
C ARG A 69 0.94 -15.17 -10.33
N ASN A 70 1.38 -14.39 -9.37
CA ASN A 70 0.59 -13.34 -8.74
C ASN A 70 1.53 -12.19 -8.38
N PHE A 71 1.41 -11.09 -9.13
CA PHE A 71 2.31 -9.95 -8.92
C PHE A 71 2.16 -9.32 -7.54
N HIS A 72 0.99 -9.37 -6.89
CA HIS A 72 0.75 -8.80 -5.56
C HIS A 72 1.49 -9.61 -4.50
N LYS A 73 1.44 -10.96 -4.63
CA LYS A 73 2.21 -11.88 -3.79
C LYS A 73 3.72 -11.67 -3.99
N GLU A 74 4.17 -11.61 -5.23
CA GLU A 74 5.58 -11.42 -5.58
C GLU A 74 6.11 -10.07 -5.06
N LEU A 75 5.29 -9.01 -5.09
CA LEU A 75 5.65 -7.71 -4.55
C LEU A 75 5.77 -7.75 -3.04
N MET A 76 4.78 -8.33 -2.33
CA MET A 76 4.84 -8.50 -0.88
C MET A 76 6.09 -9.30 -0.45
N ALA A 77 6.43 -10.38 -1.19
CA ALA A 77 7.63 -11.17 -0.92
C ALA A 77 8.91 -10.33 -1.08
N ARG A 78 9.01 -9.51 -2.13
CA ARG A 78 10.15 -8.57 -2.32
C ARG A 78 10.23 -7.51 -1.26
N MET A 79 9.10 -7.14 -0.66
CA MET A 79 9.04 -6.22 0.47
C MET A 79 9.43 -6.87 1.81
N GLY A 80 9.89 -8.13 1.81
CA GLY A 80 10.43 -8.79 2.99
C GLY A 80 9.45 -9.70 3.72
N PHE A 81 8.28 -10.02 3.12
CA PHE A 81 7.24 -10.88 3.69
C PHE A 81 6.94 -12.11 2.83
N PRO A 82 7.97 -12.92 2.45
CA PRO A 82 7.76 -14.04 1.53
C PRO A 82 6.93 -15.18 2.13
N GLU A 83 7.12 -15.49 3.41
CA GLU A 83 6.43 -16.59 4.09
C GLU A 83 4.95 -16.26 4.28
N GLU A 84 4.65 -15.04 4.71
CA GLU A 84 3.29 -14.56 4.89
C GLU A 84 2.54 -14.46 3.56
N ALA A 85 3.21 -14.04 2.48
CA ALA A 85 2.63 -13.99 1.15
C ALA A 85 2.23 -15.39 0.64
N GLU A 86 3.04 -16.42 0.89
CA GLU A 86 2.69 -17.82 0.60
C GLU A 86 1.53 -18.30 1.46
N GLN A 87 1.54 -18.01 2.76
CA GLN A 87 0.49 -18.39 3.69
C GLN A 87 -0.86 -17.78 3.31
N ILE A 88 -0.90 -16.48 3.00
CA ILE A 88 -2.12 -15.79 2.58
C ILE A 88 -2.73 -16.46 1.34
N GLN A 89 -1.91 -16.76 0.33
CA GLN A 89 -2.39 -17.40 -0.89
C GLN A 89 -2.90 -18.82 -0.63
N ALA A 90 -2.20 -19.61 0.17
CA ALA A 90 -2.60 -20.97 0.52
C ALA A 90 -3.96 -20.98 1.26
N LEU A 91 -4.12 -20.12 2.27
CA LEU A 91 -5.38 -19.98 3.02
C LEU A 91 -6.54 -19.54 2.10
N PHE A 92 -6.27 -18.60 1.19
CA PHE A 92 -7.28 -18.11 0.25
C PHE A 92 -7.76 -19.24 -0.69
N PHE A 93 -6.86 -20.05 -1.23
CA PHE A 93 -7.21 -21.19 -2.09
C PHE A 93 -7.93 -22.32 -1.34
N ASP A 94 -7.63 -22.49 -0.05
CA ASP A 94 -8.39 -23.37 0.84
C ASP A 94 -9.81 -22.87 1.19
N GLY A 95 -10.18 -21.67 0.70
CA GLY A 95 -11.47 -21.04 1.00
C GLY A 95 -11.54 -20.36 2.38
N LYS A 96 -10.43 -20.30 3.12
CA LYS A 96 -10.30 -19.72 4.46
C LYS A 96 -10.00 -18.22 4.38
N ARG A 97 -10.93 -17.46 3.82
CA ARG A 97 -10.72 -16.04 3.52
C ARG A 97 -10.44 -15.18 4.74
N ASP A 98 -11.14 -15.42 5.83
CA ASP A 98 -10.95 -14.66 7.07
C ASP A 98 -9.56 -14.93 7.69
N GLU A 99 -9.11 -16.19 7.63
CA GLU A 99 -7.77 -16.57 8.06
C GLU A 99 -6.70 -15.94 7.15
N ALA A 100 -6.95 -15.85 5.84
CA ALA A 100 -6.05 -15.19 4.89
C ALA A 100 -5.93 -13.68 5.18
N ILE A 101 -7.03 -13.02 5.53
CA ILE A 101 -7.02 -11.61 5.96
C ILE A 101 -6.25 -11.45 7.27
N ALA A 102 -6.50 -12.33 8.24
CA ALA A 102 -5.80 -12.31 9.52
C ALA A 102 -4.27 -12.55 9.37
N ALA A 103 -3.86 -13.35 8.40
CA ALA A 103 -2.45 -13.63 8.10
C ALA A 103 -1.69 -12.44 7.47
N VAL A 104 -2.37 -11.38 7.03
CA VAL A 104 -1.69 -10.16 6.56
C VAL A 104 -1.02 -9.47 7.76
N PRO A 105 0.32 -9.27 7.75
CA PRO A 105 0.99 -8.58 8.84
C PRO A 105 0.53 -7.12 8.97
N ASP A 106 0.28 -6.68 10.20
CA ASP A 106 -0.07 -5.28 10.47
C ASP A 106 1.04 -4.33 10.00
N ALA A 107 2.31 -4.72 10.19
CA ALA A 107 3.45 -3.94 9.74
C ALA A 107 3.42 -3.70 8.21
N PHE A 108 3.08 -4.71 7.42
CA PHE A 108 2.97 -4.57 5.97
C PHE A 108 1.78 -3.69 5.57
N ALA A 109 0.61 -3.92 6.17
CA ALA A 109 -0.58 -3.11 5.91
C ALA A 109 -0.36 -1.64 6.28
N ASP A 110 0.32 -1.40 7.39
CA ASP A 110 0.61 -0.07 7.89
C ASP A 110 1.64 0.68 7.03
N GLU A 111 2.67 0.00 6.51
CA GLU A 111 3.69 0.65 5.67
C GLU A 111 3.11 1.29 4.40
N ILE A 112 2.06 0.70 3.82
CA ILE A 112 1.49 1.09 2.53
C ILE A 112 0.20 1.91 2.64
N ALA A 113 -0.19 2.30 3.86
CA ALA A 113 -1.42 3.01 4.13
C ALA A 113 -1.23 4.12 5.16
N LEU A 114 -2.19 5.01 5.24
CA LEU A 114 -2.26 6.08 6.24
C LEU A 114 -3.43 5.79 7.19
N CYS A 115 -3.17 4.98 8.22
CA CYS A 115 -4.19 4.47 9.14
C CYS A 115 -3.91 4.85 10.59
N GLY A 116 -5.00 5.03 11.36
CA GLY A 116 -4.96 5.29 12.79
C GLY A 116 -5.53 6.65 13.19
N PRO A 117 -5.26 7.10 14.43
CA PRO A 117 -5.67 8.41 14.92
C PRO A 117 -5.14 9.55 14.03
N ARG A 118 -5.88 10.67 14.00
CA ARG A 118 -5.57 11.83 13.16
C ARG A 118 -4.12 12.30 13.28
N ASP A 119 -3.61 12.42 14.49
CA ASP A 119 -2.25 12.89 14.74
C ASP A 119 -1.20 11.91 14.20
N ARG A 120 -1.46 10.60 14.30
CA ARG A 120 -0.62 9.57 13.72
C ARG A 120 -0.59 9.64 12.19
N VAL A 121 -1.75 9.81 11.56
CA VAL A 121 -1.85 9.97 10.09
C VAL A 121 -1.05 11.20 9.65
N LYS A 122 -1.22 12.33 10.34
CA LYS A 122 -0.46 13.56 10.06
C LYS A 122 1.05 13.37 10.19
N GLU A 123 1.51 12.60 11.16
CA GLU A 123 2.93 12.31 11.35
C GLU A 123 3.45 11.41 10.22
N LYS A 124 2.69 10.37 9.86
CA LYS A 124 3.06 9.45 8.77
C LYS A 124 3.09 10.12 7.39
N ILE A 125 2.28 11.12 7.13
CA ILE A 125 2.32 11.88 5.86
C ILE A 125 3.72 12.42 5.59
N LYS A 126 4.46 12.84 6.62
CA LYS A 126 5.83 13.34 6.48
C LYS A 126 6.81 12.31 5.88
N ASP A 127 6.60 11.02 6.16
CA ASP A 127 7.43 9.96 5.57
C ASP A 127 7.18 9.84 4.06
N TRP A 128 5.93 10.07 3.64
CA TRP A 128 5.58 10.10 2.22
C TRP A 128 6.14 11.35 1.53
N GLU A 129 6.09 12.51 2.19
CA GLU A 129 6.69 13.76 1.70
C GLU A 129 8.22 13.66 1.54
N ASN A 130 8.86 12.88 2.40
CA ASN A 130 10.32 12.62 2.36
C ASN A 130 10.71 11.49 1.40
N SER A 131 9.78 10.96 0.62
CA SER A 131 10.01 9.90 -0.36
C SER A 131 10.00 10.47 -1.80
N PRO A 132 10.31 9.66 -2.84
CA PRO A 132 10.16 10.07 -4.24
C PRO A 132 8.71 10.29 -4.71
N VAL A 133 7.72 10.11 -3.86
CA VAL A 133 6.31 10.32 -4.19
C VAL A 133 6.05 11.80 -4.47
N THR A 134 5.38 12.09 -5.59
CA THR A 134 5.03 13.45 -6.00
C THR A 134 3.58 13.80 -5.68
N SER A 135 2.71 12.80 -5.65
CA SER A 135 1.29 12.95 -5.36
C SER A 135 0.72 11.68 -4.74
N LEU A 136 -0.27 11.80 -3.86
CA LEU A 136 -1.03 10.67 -3.35
C LEU A 136 -2.41 10.61 -4.00
N LEU A 137 -2.78 9.47 -4.55
CA LEU A 137 -4.14 9.19 -5.00
C LEU A 137 -4.95 8.63 -3.84
N VAL A 138 -5.91 9.39 -3.34
CA VAL A 138 -6.76 9.01 -2.22
C VAL A 138 -8.23 9.02 -2.63
N ASN A 139 -9.04 8.16 -2.02
CA ASN A 139 -10.47 8.08 -2.23
C ASN A 139 -11.20 8.39 -0.93
N GLY A 140 -12.29 9.14 -1.03
CA GLY A 140 -13.14 9.50 0.10
C GLY A 140 -14.27 10.41 -0.32
N ASP A 141 -15.20 10.68 0.59
CA ASP A 141 -16.20 11.72 0.39
C ASP A 141 -15.59 13.12 0.58
N GLU A 142 -16.36 14.15 0.26
CA GLU A 142 -15.90 15.55 0.29
C GLU A 142 -15.40 15.99 1.69
N ASN A 143 -16.07 15.54 2.76
CA ASN A 143 -15.70 15.94 4.12
C ASN A 143 -14.37 15.31 4.52
N PHE A 144 -14.20 14.01 4.21
CA PHE A 144 -12.96 13.29 4.43
C PHE A 144 -11.79 13.91 3.64
N LEU A 145 -11.99 14.21 2.34
CA LEU A 145 -10.94 14.81 1.51
C LEU A 145 -10.55 16.20 2.00
N ARG A 146 -11.52 16.99 2.48
CA ARG A 146 -11.25 18.30 3.09
C ARG A 146 -10.44 18.17 4.38
N ASP A 147 -10.83 17.23 5.24
CA ASP A 147 -10.12 16.96 6.50
C ASP A 147 -8.67 16.49 6.25
N LEU A 148 -8.46 15.65 5.27
CA LEU A 148 -7.12 15.21 4.87
C LEU A 148 -6.29 16.38 4.30
N ALA A 149 -6.87 17.22 3.45
CA ALA A 149 -6.20 18.40 2.91
C ALA A 149 -5.73 19.36 4.00
N GLU A 150 -6.52 19.57 5.06
CA GLU A 150 -6.15 20.39 6.22
C GLU A 150 -4.97 19.81 7.02
N MET A 151 -4.63 18.53 6.85
CA MET A 151 -3.48 17.92 7.51
C MET A 151 -2.17 18.19 6.77
N VAL A 152 -2.22 18.42 5.45
CA VAL A 152 -1.04 18.60 4.59
C VAL A 152 -0.79 20.03 4.15
N LEU A 153 -1.77 20.91 4.29
CA LEU A 153 -1.67 22.33 4.00
C LEU A 153 -1.40 23.14 5.27
#